data_fceb9daaea16d3332ff6eff37be86b97
#
_entry.id   fceb9daaea16d3332ff6eff37be86b97
#
_cell.length_a   1.000
_cell.length_b   1.000
_cell.length_c   1.000
_cell.angle_alpha   90.00
_cell.angle_beta   90.00
_cell.angle_gamma   90.00
#
_symmetry.space_group_name_H-M   'P 1'
#
loop_
_entity.id
_entity.type
_entity.pdbx_description
1 polymer ?
#
loop_
_entity_poly.entity_id
_entity_poly.type
_entity_poly.pdbx_seq_one_letter_code
_entity_poly.pdbx_strand_id
1 'polypeptide(L)'
;MFTAACSRVPFVCHAGCIAGAYQTHPVNRTIMSTIADFEYNQHPLSEGMLRVTQAIRPDFAIESVRARLQSLTEEARRRIPADLAQDDQLDLLIELFYRTWGFGGVGGVYRLSDALWLDTVLDRRQGLPASLGIILLHIAQALGIPLMPVIFPTQMILRADWLDGEMWLMNPINGDPLDAHTLDIWLRGNLGEGVQLAEEDLEEADNNTVVRKLLDTLKGALMDEKQMELALRASEAMLEFDPADPYEIRDRGLIYVELECDHVALNDLNYFVEQCPEDPGSEMIKVQIHSIEQKSVTLH
;
A
#
# COMPACT_ATOMS: atom_id res chain seq x y z
N MET A 1 3.27 -30.93 -24.55
CA MET A 1 2.08 -31.59 -24.04
C MET A 1 2.09 -31.44 -22.52
N PHE A 2 1.48 -30.38 -22.01
CA PHE A 2 1.08 -30.25 -20.61
C PHE A 2 -0.24 -29.49 -20.60
N THR A 3 -1.29 -30.23 -20.30
CA THR A 3 -2.64 -29.71 -20.12
C THR A 3 -2.76 -29.10 -18.77
N ALA A 4 -2.93 -27.77 -18.72
CA ALA A 4 -3.30 -27.03 -17.50
C ALA A 4 -4.81 -27.15 -17.29
N ALA A 5 -5.22 -27.76 -16.19
CA ALA A 5 -6.60 -27.87 -15.77
C ALA A 5 -7.04 -26.53 -15.17
N CYS A 6 -7.94 -25.86 -15.87
CA CYS A 6 -8.66 -24.69 -15.40
C CYS A 6 -9.74 -25.14 -14.39
N SER A 7 -9.54 -24.90 -13.10
CA SER A 7 -10.56 -25.14 -12.07
C SER A 7 -11.58 -24.00 -12.10
N ARG A 8 -12.75 -24.28 -12.65
CA ARG A 8 -13.90 -23.39 -12.72
C ARG A 8 -14.49 -23.16 -11.33
N VAL A 9 -14.54 -21.93 -10.88
CA VAL A 9 -15.45 -21.48 -9.82
C VAL A 9 -16.79 -21.12 -10.49
N PRO A 10 -17.92 -21.71 -10.09
CA PRO A 10 -19.19 -21.44 -10.75
C PRO A 10 -19.85 -20.16 -10.22
N PHE A 11 -19.99 -19.17 -11.08
CA PHE A 11 -20.96 -18.08 -10.89
C PHE A 11 -22.34 -18.62 -11.28
N VAL A 12 -23.23 -18.74 -10.28
CA VAL A 12 -24.63 -19.13 -10.52
C VAL A 12 -25.50 -17.88 -10.55
N CYS A 13 -25.92 -17.50 -11.75
CA CYS A 13 -27.10 -16.65 -11.95
C CYS A 13 -28.37 -17.50 -11.76
N HIS A 14 -29.19 -17.20 -10.77
CA HIS A 14 -30.55 -17.75 -10.69
C HIS A 14 -31.59 -16.63 -10.60
N ALA A 15 -32.32 -16.46 -11.70
CA ALA A 15 -33.65 -15.91 -11.69
C ALA A 15 -34.65 -17.08 -11.70
N GLY A 16 -35.59 -17.11 -10.74
CA GLY A 16 -36.69 -18.08 -10.79
C GLY A 16 -37.34 -18.30 -9.41
N CYS A 17 -38.49 -17.69 -9.21
CA CYS A 17 -39.38 -17.87 -8.03
C CYS A 17 -39.80 -19.32 -7.81
N ILE A 18 -39.72 -19.79 -6.57
CA ILE A 18 -40.78 -20.66 -5.95
C ILE A 18 -40.81 -20.37 -4.44
N ALA A 19 -42.03 -20.08 -3.94
CA ALA A 19 -42.33 -19.87 -2.54
C ALA A 19 -42.27 -21.20 -1.78
N GLY A 20 -41.45 -21.26 -0.74
CA GLY A 20 -41.41 -22.34 0.22
C GLY A 20 -40.92 -21.79 1.56
N ALA A 21 -41.81 -21.82 2.59
CA ALA A 21 -41.51 -21.36 3.92
C ALA A 21 -40.41 -22.21 4.56
N TYR A 22 -39.23 -21.63 4.75
CA TYR A 22 -38.20 -22.17 5.63
C TYR A 22 -37.92 -21.20 6.77
N GLN A 23 -38.05 -21.75 7.98
CA GLN A 23 -37.68 -21.07 9.22
C GLN A 23 -36.24 -20.57 9.14
N THR A 24 -36.06 -19.25 9.15
CA THR A 24 -34.76 -18.60 9.17
C THR A 24 -34.21 -18.65 10.59
N HIS A 25 -33.27 -19.56 10.82
CA HIS A 25 -32.28 -19.31 11.88
C HIS A 25 -31.45 -18.06 11.48
N PRO A 26 -31.23 -17.11 12.39
CA PRO A 26 -30.36 -15.98 12.10
C PRO A 26 -28.93 -16.50 11.95
N VAL A 27 -28.48 -16.71 10.71
CA VAL A 27 -27.06 -16.80 10.40
C VAL A 27 -26.50 -15.41 10.70
N ASN A 28 -25.75 -15.33 11.77
CA ASN A 28 -24.99 -14.15 12.15
C ASN A 28 -24.01 -13.85 10.99
N ARG A 29 -24.45 -13.12 9.98
CA ARG A 29 -23.59 -12.50 8.98
C ARG A 29 -22.82 -11.45 9.75
N THR A 30 -21.64 -11.80 10.25
CA THR A 30 -20.61 -10.81 10.51
C THR A 30 -20.44 -10.06 9.19
N ILE A 31 -20.99 -8.85 9.13
CA ILE A 31 -20.72 -7.92 8.03
C ILE A 31 -19.20 -7.74 8.09
N MET A 32 -18.46 -8.39 7.19
CA MET A 32 -17.06 -8.09 7.01
C MET A 32 -17.05 -6.65 6.55
N SER A 33 -16.61 -5.74 7.43
CA SER A 33 -16.40 -4.34 7.06
C SER A 33 -15.43 -4.34 5.89
N THR A 34 -15.80 -3.66 4.81
CA THR A 34 -14.90 -3.46 3.68
C THR A 34 -13.66 -2.71 4.15
N ILE A 35 -12.57 -2.78 3.41
CA ILE A 35 -11.38 -2.00 3.77
C ILE A 35 -11.66 -0.49 3.69
N ALA A 36 -12.62 -0.06 2.86
CA ALA A 36 -13.05 1.34 2.78
C ALA A 36 -13.79 1.83 4.03
N ASP A 37 -14.46 0.94 4.76
CA ASP A 37 -15.19 1.29 6.01
C ASP A 37 -14.27 1.40 7.24
N PHE A 38 -12.98 1.06 7.10
CA PHE A 38 -12.04 1.10 8.20
C PHE A 38 -11.61 2.54 8.52
N GLU A 39 -11.70 2.94 9.78
CA GLU A 39 -11.37 4.28 10.25
C GLU A 39 -9.85 4.45 10.42
N TYR A 40 -9.12 4.51 9.30
CA TYR A 40 -7.65 4.53 9.25
C TYR A 40 -7.01 5.54 10.19
N ASN A 41 -7.60 6.75 10.29
CA ASN A 41 -7.05 7.83 11.10
C ASN A 41 -7.28 7.65 12.62
N GLN A 42 -8.09 6.68 13.03
CA GLN A 42 -8.31 6.33 14.44
C GLN A 42 -7.43 5.17 14.92
N HIS A 43 -6.68 4.56 14.02
CA HIS A 43 -5.84 3.40 14.31
C HIS A 43 -4.38 3.67 13.89
N PRO A 44 -3.40 2.96 14.48
CA PRO A 44 -2.03 3.04 14.01
C PRO A 44 -1.93 2.72 12.50
N LEU A 45 -1.07 3.44 11.78
CA LEU A 45 -0.86 3.24 10.34
C LEU A 45 -0.56 1.77 9.99
N SER A 46 0.19 1.09 10.85
CA SER A 46 0.48 -0.35 10.71
C SER A 46 -0.77 -1.21 10.63
N GLU A 47 -1.81 -0.90 11.42
CA GLU A 47 -3.07 -1.67 11.41
C GLU A 47 -3.80 -1.52 10.07
N GLY A 48 -3.82 -0.31 9.50
CA GLY A 48 -4.35 -0.07 8.16
C GLY A 48 -3.64 -0.92 7.10
N MET A 49 -2.31 -0.96 7.15
CA MET A 49 -1.51 -1.78 6.22
C MET A 49 -1.73 -3.28 6.41
N LEU A 50 -1.91 -3.75 7.64
CA LEU A 50 -2.22 -5.16 7.90
C LEU A 50 -3.57 -5.56 7.31
N ARG A 51 -4.58 -4.69 7.40
CA ARG A 51 -5.90 -4.92 6.81
C ARG A 51 -5.87 -4.99 5.30
N VAL A 52 -5.19 -4.05 4.66
CA VAL A 52 -4.99 -4.04 3.21
C VAL A 52 -4.22 -5.30 2.77
N THR A 53 -3.16 -5.66 3.49
CA THR A 53 -2.40 -6.89 3.20
C THR A 53 -3.28 -8.13 3.27
N GLN A 54 -4.17 -8.23 4.26
CA GLN A 54 -5.09 -9.36 4.42
C GLN A 54 -6.12 -9.43 3.29
N ALA A 55 -6.60 -8.29 2.77
CA ALA A 55 -7.48 -8.25 1.62
C ALA A 55 -6.81 -8.79 0.35
N ILE A 56 -5.53 -8.45 0.15
CA ILE A 56 -4.76 -8.91 -1.02
C ILE A 56 -4.26 -10.35 -0.85
N ARG A 57 -3.85 -10.73 0.35
CA ARG A 57 -3.29 -12.05 0.70
C ARG A 57 -4.17 -12.71 1.76
N PRO A 58 -5.23 -13.46 1.39
CA PRO A 58 -6.17 -14.04 2.36
C PRO A 58 -5.54 -14.96 3.41
N ASP A 59 -4.46 -15.65 3.04
CA ASP A 59 -3.70 -16.54 3.93
C ASP A 59 -2.68 -15.79 4.81
N PHE A 60 -2.69 -14.46 4.79
CA PHE A 60 -1.78 -13.64 5.56
C PHE A 60 -2.02 -13.80 7.07
N ALA A 61 -0.97 -14.17 7.78
CA ALA A 61 -1.02 -14.42 9.22
C ALA A 61 -0.94 -13.10 10.03
N ILE A 62 -1.99 -12.30 9.95
CA ILE A 62 -2.08 -10.94 10.54
C ILE A 62 -1.70 -10.92 12.04
N GLU A 63 -2.16 -11.91 12.82
CA GLU A 63 -1.89 -11.97 14.26
C GLU A 63 -0.40 -12.24 14.56
N SER A 64 0.28 -12.96 13.70
CA SER A 64 1.73 -13.17 13.81
C SER A 64 2.50 -11.86 13.66
N VAL A 65 2.09 -11.03 12.72
CA VAL A 65 2.72 -9.71 12.49
C VAL A 65 2.43 -8.76 13.63
N ARG A 66 1.18 -8.73 14.12
CA ARG A 66 0.81 -7.94 15.32
C ARG A 66 1.65 -8.33 16.53
N ALA A 67 1.80 -9.64 16.80
CA ALA A 67 2.61 -10.12 17.90
C ALA A 67 4.09 -9.71 17.80
N ARG A 68 4.63 -9.67 16.58
CA ARG A 68 6.02 -9.23 16.33
C ARG A 68 6.18 -7.73 16.54
N LEU A 69 5.26 -6.91 16.04
CA LEU A 69 5.25 -5.46 16.29
C LEU A 69 5.13 -5.19 17.80
N GLN A 70 4.24 -5.88 18.48
CA GLN A 70 4.09 -5.78 19.93
C GLN A 70 5.37 -6.17 20.68
N SER A 71 6.05 -7.24 20.28
CA SER A 71 7.31 -7.66 20.89
C SER A 71 8.41 -6.61 20.76
N LEU A 72 8.54 -5.96 19.58
CA LEU A 72 9.47 -4.86 19.36
C LEU A 72 9.11 -3.65 20.23
N THR A 73 7.83 -3.31 20.31
CA THR A 73 7.33 -2.23 21.17
C THR A 73 7.63 -2.48 22.65
N GLU A 74 7.41 -3.67 23.14
CA GLU A 74 7.71 -4.05 24.53
C GLU A 74 9.21 -4.02 24.82
N GLU A 75 10.04 -4.43 23.87
CA GLU A 75 11.49 -4.34 24.00
C GLU A 75 11.93 -2.87 24.04
N ALA A 76 11.38 -2.00 23.16
CA ALA A 76 11.64 -0.57 23.18
C ALA A 76 11.27 0.06 24.54
N ARG A 77 10.09 -0.25 25.09
CA ARG A 77 9.66 0.23 26.41
C ARG A 77 10.59 -0.18 27.56
N ARG A 78 11.22 -1.33 27.46
CA ARG A 78 12.18 -1.77 28.49
C ARG A 78 13.53 -1.08 28.38
N ARG A 79 13.91 -0.62 27.17
CA ARG A 79 15.22 -0.05 26.89
C ARG A 79 15.26 1.48 26.91
N ILE A 80 14.13 2.09 26.63
CA ILE A 80 13.99 3.56 26.53
C ILE A 80 13.26 4.06 27.77
N PRO A 81 13.93 4.79 28.66
CA PRO A 81 13.30 5.35 29.86
C PRO A 81 12.20 6.38 29.48
N ALA A 82 11.04 6.26 30.13
CA ALA A 82 9.90 7.13 29.85
C ALA A 82 10.01 8.54 30.44
N ASP A 83 11.00 8.78 31.30
CA ASP A 83 11.28 10.06 31.95
C ASP A 83 12.29 10.94 31.19
N LEU A 84 12.83 10.44 30.08
CA LEU A 84 13.68 11.22 29.18
C LEU A 84 12.85 12.22 28.36
N ALA A 85 13.51 13.27 27.85
CA ALA A 85 12.93 14.14 26.86
C ALA A 85 12.58 13.35 25.57
N GLN A 86 11.56 13.78 24.84
CA GLN A 86 11.05 13.01 23.69
C GLN A 86 12.05 12.90 22.52
N ASP A 87 12.89 13.90 22.34
CA ASP A 87 14.01 13.90 21.39
C ASP A 87 15.07 12.87 21.77
N ASP A 88 15.49 12.80 23.05
CA ASP A 88 16.39 11.76 23.57
C ASP A 88 15.79 10.35 23.43
N GLN A 89 14.46 10.23 23.66
CA GLN A 89 13.76 8.95 23.44
C GLN A 89 13.78 8.53 21.98
N LEU A 90 13.60 9.49 21.05
CA LEU A 90 13.66 9.23 19.62
C LEU A 90 15.06 8.79 19.19
N ASP A 91 16.11 9.45 19.67
CA ASP A 91 17.50 9.08 19.39
C ASP A 91 17.81 7.65 19.83
N LEU A 92 17.37 7.28 21.04
CA LEU A 92 17.51 5.90 21.52
C LEU A 92 16.68 4.90 20.69
N LEU A 93 15.50 5.27 20.22
CA LEU A 93 14.69 4.44 19.35
C LEU A 93 15.36 4.24 17.99
N ILE A 94 15.94 5.28 17.40
CA ILE A 94 16.70 5.23 16.14
C ILE A 94 17.90 4.28 16.30
N GLU A 95 18.68 4.42 17.38
CA GLU A 95 19.81 3.52 17.63
C GLU A 95 19.35 2.05 17.82
N LEU A 96 18.25 1.85 18.55
CA LEU A 96 17.68 0.54 18.76
C LEU A 96 17.20 -0.07 17.43
N PHE A 97 16.47 0.70 16.62
CA PHE A 97 15.88 0.24 15.36
C PHE A 97 16.95 -0.11 14.30
N TYR A 98 17.86 0.81 14.02
CA TYR A 98 18.82 0.62 12.93
C TYR A 98 20.07 -0.17 13.36
N ARG A 99 20.60 0.07 14.57
CA ARG A 99 21.87 -0.52 14.98
C ARG A 99 21.68 -1.82 15.74
N THR A 100 20.69 -1.88 16.65
CA THR A 100 20.50 -3.07 17.49
C THR A 100 19.66 -4.13 16.78
N TRP A 101 18.52 -3.74 16.22
CA TRP A 101 17.65 -4.66 15.49
C TRP A 101 18.05 -4.84 14.02
N GLY A 102 18.87 -3.96 13.47
CA GLY A 102 19.43 -4.07 12.14
C GLY A 102 18.43 -3.80 11.02
N PHE A 103 17.40 -2.99 11.26
CA PHE A 103 16.53 -2.54 10.17
C PHE A 103 17.30 -1.58 9.25
N GLY A 104 16.95 -1.59 7.96
CA GLY A 104 17.57 -0.68 7.00
C GLY A 104 17.04 -0.85 5.59
N GLY A 105 17.55 -0.04 4.67
CA GLY A 105 17.18 -0.12 3.26
C GLY A 105 17.59 -1.43 2.60
N VAL A 106 16.84 -1.82 1.57
CA VAL A 106 17.17 -3.00 0.75
C VAL A 106 18.45 -2.78 -0.03
N GLY A 107 19.25 -3.84 -0.15
CA GLY A 107 20.47 -3.86 -0.94
C GLY A 107 20.47 -5.00 -1.98
N GLY A 108 21.13 -4.78 -3.11
CA GLY A 108 21.23 -5.78 -4.16
C GLY A 108 19.95 -5.94 -4.99
N VAL A 109 19.74 -7.13 -5.57
CA VAL A 109 18.55 -7.46 -6.37
C VAL A 109 17.45 -7.96 -5.44
N TYR A 110 16.29 -7.32 -5.47
CA TYR A 110 15.13 -7.69 -4.66
C TYR A 110 13.83 -7.45 -5.45
N ARG A 111 12.74 -8.07 -4.97
CA ARG A 111 11.40 -7.74 -5.45
C ARG A 111 10.88 -6.55 -4.65
N LEU A 112 10.34 -5.57 -5.35
CA LEU A 112 9.85 -4.33 -4.72
C LEU A 112 8.69 -4.65 -3.74
N SER A 113 7.80 -5.57 -4.12
CA SER A 113 6.71 -6.03 -3.26
C SER A 113 7.20 -6.64 -1.94
N ASP A 114 8.27 -7.43 -1.96
CA ASP A 114 8.87 -8.03 -0.75
C ASP A 114 9.36 -6.98 0.25
N ALA A 115 9.79 -5.82 -0.25
CA ALA A 115 10.25 -4.70 0.58
C ALA A 115 9.09 -3.80 1.10
N LEU A 116 7.85 -4.07 0.66
CA LEU A 116 6.63 -3.39 1.12
C LEU A 116 5.81 -4.22 2.10
N TRP A 117 5.82 -5.57 1.97
CA TRP A 117 5.10 -6.44 2.88
C TRP A 117 5.70 -6.43 4.30
N LEU A 118 4.91 -5.98 5.30
CA LEU A 118 5.41 -5.83 6.68
C LEU A 118 5.91 -7.15 7.30
N ASP A 119 5.29 -8.29 6.97
CA ASP A 119 5.77 -9.61 7.42
C ASP A 119 7.18 -9.90 6.89
N THR A 120 7.39 -9.69 5.60
CA THR A 120 8.68 -9.89 4.93
C THR A 120 9.74 -8.92 5.45
N VAL A 121 9.38 -7.64 5.63
CA VAL A 121 10.28 -6.61 6.16
C VAL A 121 10.68 -6.94 7.61
N LEU A 122 9.75 -7.37 8.44
CA LEU A 122 10.05 -7.82 9.81
C LEU A 122 10.97 -9.04 9.84
N ASP A 123 10.85 -9.97 8.87
CA ASP A 123 11.72 -11.14 8.75
C ASP A 123 13.14 -10.77 8.30
N ARG A 124 13.24 -10.00 7.23
CA ARG A 124 14.52 -9.67 6.59
C ARG A 124 15.23 -8.49 7.22
N ARG A 125 14.55 -7.68 8.01
CA ARG A 125 15.02 -6.39 8.53
C ARG A 125 15.40 -5.38 7.44
N GLN A 126 14.87 -5.58 6.25
CA GLN A 126 15.12 -4.74 5.09
C GLN A 126 13.80 -4.32 4.45
N GLY A 127 13.68 -3.05 4.12
CA GLY A 127 12.46 -2.49 3.54
C GLY A 127 12.69 -1.21 2.77
N LEU A 128 11.59 -0.68 2.23
CA LEU A 128 11.53 0.66 1.63
C LEU A 128 11.28 1.72 2.71
N PRO A 129 11.49 3.01 2.41
CA PRO A 129 11.21 4.10 3.36
C PRO A 129 9.83 3.98 4.02
N ALA A 130 8.82 3.63 3.24
CA ALA A 130 7.45 3.53 3.71
C ALA A 130 7.24 2.36 4.68
N SER A 131 7.67 1.16 4.36
CA SER A 131 7.50 -0.02 5.22
C SER A 131 8.33 0.07 6.51
N LEU A 132 9.56 0.59 6.43
CA LEU A 132 10.40 0.86 7.60
C LEU A 132 9.78 1.97 8.47
N GLY A 133 9.31 3.05 7.84
CA GLY A 133 8.64 4.15 8.51
C GLY A 133 7.39 3.70 9.27
N ILE A 134 6.56 2.83 8.68
CA ILE A 134 5.36 2.28 9.34
C ILE A 134 5.72 1.50 10.61
N ILE A 135 6.76 0.67 10.56
CA ILE A 135 7.20 -0.11 11.73
C ILE A 135 7.73 0.84 12.81
N LEU A 136 8.54 1.83 12.42
CA LEU A 136 9.10 2.80 13.36
C LEU A 136 8.00 3.69 13.97
N LEU A 137 7.04 4.16 13.16
CA LEU A 137 5.87 4.91 13.62
C LEU A 137 5.03 4.13 14.62
N HIS A 138 4.79 2.83 14.37
CA HIS A 138 4.06 1.98 15.30
C HIS A 138 4.69 1.96 16.69
N ILE A 139 6.00 1.87 16.76
CA ILE A 139 6.75 1.82 18.02
C ILE A 139 6.81 3.20 18.66
N ALA A 140 7.12 4.24 17.89
CA ALA A 140 7.20 5.63 18.35
C ALA A 140 5.88 6.08 18.98
N GLN A 141 4.75 5.88 18.30
CA GLN A 141 3.41 6.19 18.80
C GLN A 141 3.09 5.45 20.11
N ALA A 142 3.46 4.18 20.22
CA ALA A 142 3.25 3.38 21.42
C ALA A 142 4.13 3.83 22.61
N LEU A 143 5.21 4.56 22.36
CA LEU A 143 6.07 5.21 23.35
C LEU A 143 5.63 6.66 23.66
N GLY A 144 4.70 7.23 22.89
CA GLY A 144 4.27 8.62 23.01
C GLY A 144 5.23 9.62 22.36
N ILE A 145 6.10 9.16 21.46
CA ILE A 145 7.00 10.02 20.68
C ILE A 145 6.21 10.63 19.51
N PRO A 146 6.23 11.96 19.30
CA PRO A 146 5.41 12.66 18.30
C PRO A 146 5.98 12.54 16.90
N LEU A 147 6.11 11.31 16.40
CA LEU A 147 6.59 11.01 15.06
C LEU A 147 5.41 10.81 14.11
N MET A 148 5.45 11.44 12.94
CA MET A 148 4.37 11.53 11.96
C MET A 148 4.86 11.15 10.56
N PRO A 149 4.01 10.57 9.69
CA PRO A 149 4.36 10.31 8.30
C PRO A 149 4.20 11.57 7.44
N VAL A 150 5.10 11.75 6.50
CA VAL A 150 5.03 12.76 5.44
C VAL A 150 5.16 12.08 4.09
N ILE A 151 4.20 12.31 3.19
CA ILE A 151 4.28 11.85 1.80
C ILE A 151 5.05 12.89 0.99
N PHE A 152 6.38 12.83 1.11
CA PHE A 152 7.24 13.68 0.30
C PHE A 152 7.19 13.22 -1.16
N PRO A 153 7.28 14.12 -2.16
CA PRO A 153 7.08 13.77 -3.58
C PRO A 153 7.94 12.62 -4.11
N THR A 154 9.12 12.38 -3.51
CA THR A 154 10.02 11.32 -3.97
C THR A 154 9.90 10.03 -3.16
N GLN A 155 9.56 10.12 -1.89
CA GLN A 155 9.40 8.98 -0.98
C GLN A 155 8.74 9.40 0.32
N MET A 156 8.28 8.45 1.12
CA MET A 156 7.86 8.74 2.49
C MET A 156 9.06 9.15 3.36
N ILE A 157 8.91 10.23 4.12
CA ILE A 157 9.82 10.64 5.18
C ILE A 157 9.07 10.70 6.50
N LEU A 158 9.78 10.89 7.61
CA LEU A 158 9.17 11.05 8.92
C LEU A 158 9.47 12.45 9.47
N ARG A 159 8.51 12.99 10.22
CA ARG A 159 8.57 14.31 10.86
C ARG A 159 8.27 14.18 12.34
N ALA A 160 8.98 14.92 13.15
CA ALA A 160 8.65 15.17 14.54
C ALA A 160 8.58 16.69 14.78
N ASP A 161 7.54 17.13 15.51
CA ASP A 161 7.41 18.52 15.96
C ASP A 161 7.66 18.57 17.47
N TRP A 162 8.71 19.27 17.86
CA TRP A 162 9.10 19.38 19.25
C TRP A 162 8.35 20.51 19.97
N LEU A 163 8.32 20.44 21.29
CA LEU A 163 7.62 21.44 22.13
C LEU A 163 8.18 22.85 22.00
N ASP A 164 9.43 23.04 21.61
CA ASP A 164 10.07 24.32 21.33
C ASP A 164 9.72 24.89 19.95
N GLY A 165 8.97 24.16 19.14
CA GLY A 165 8.54 24.54 17.80
C GLY A 165 9.53 24.18 16.70
N GLU A 166 10.60 23.45 17.00
CA GLU A 166 11.50 22.94 15.98
C GLU A 166 10.89 21.73 15.28
N MET A 167 10.89 21.77 13.93
CA MET A 167 10.52 20.66 13.06
C MET A 167 11.76 19.84 12.75
N TRP A 168 11.69 18.55 12.99
CA TRP A 168 12.75 17.61 12.67
C TRP A 168 12.28 16.58 11.64
N LEU A 169 13.09 16.35 10.61
CA LEU A 169 12.78 15.44 9.50
C LEU A 169 13.81 14.32 9.45
N MET A 170 13.36 13.11 9.08
CA MET A 170 14.18 11.90 9.11
C MET A 170 13.95 11.03 7.88
N ASN A 171 15.03 10.43 7.39
CA ASN A 171 14.99 9.38 6.39
C ASN A 171 14.69 8.01 7.05
N PRO A 172 13.55 7.36 6.73
CA PRO A 172 13.20 6.07 7.33
C PRO A 172 14.12 4.90 6.95
N ILE A 173 15.01 5.08 5.98
CA ILE A 173 15.96 4.03 5.57
C ILE A 173 17.06 3.79 6.60
N ASN A 174 17.54 4.84 7.23
CA ASN A 174 18.74 4.81 8.07
C ASN A 174 18.67 5.66 9.35
N GLY A 175 17.59 6.42 9.53
CA GLY A 175 17.42 7.31 10.68
C GLY A 175 18.16 8.64 10.57
N ASP A 176 18.82 8.94 9.44
CA ASP A 176 19.55 10.18 9.27
C ASP A 176 18.60 11.39 9.22
N PRO A 177 18.98 12.51 9.86
CA PRO A 177 18.24 13.77 9.76
C PRO A 177 18.25 14.28 8.31
N LEU A 178 17.16 14.90 7.89
CA LEU A 178 16.99 15.52 6.59
C LEU A 178 16.89 17.04 6.74
N ASP A 179 17.69 17.74 6.00
CA ASP A 179 17.61 19.20 5.88
C ASP A 179 16.94 19.63 4.56
N ALA A 180 16.53 20.90 4.50
CA ALA A 180 15.86 21.47 3.33
C ALA A 180 16.74 21.37 2.06
N HIS A 181 18.05 21.43 2.20
CA HIS A 181 18.98 21.32 1.08
C HIS A 181 18.98 19.90 0.46
N THR A 182 19.00 18.88 1.31
CA THR A 182 18.93 17.48 0.90
C THR A 182 17.60 17.19 0.19
N LEU A 183 16.48 17.69 0.75
CA LEU A 183 15.16 17.54 0.15
C LEU A 183 15.03 18.23 -1.20
N ASP A 184 15.58 19.44 -1.34
CA ASP A 184 15.61 20.17 -2.61
C ASP A 184 16.44 19.43 -3.69
N ILE A 185 17.57 18.82 -3.30
CA ILE A 185 18.34 17.94 -4.20
C ILE A 185 17.53 16.74 -4.65
N TRP A 186 16.80 16.10 -3.73
CA TRP A 186 15.94 14.95 -4.07
C TRP A 186 14.83 15.35 -5.03
N LEU A 187 14.15 16.48 -4.80
CA LEU A 187 13.13 17.00 -5.70
C LEU A 187 13.69 17.25 -7.11
N ARG A 188 14.77 18.00 -7.23
CA ARG A 188 15.38 18.32 -8.53
C ARG A 188 15.89 17.09 -9.26
N GLY A 189 16.47 16.15 -8.52
CA GLY A 189 17.00 14.91 -9.11
C GLY A 189 15.91 13.98 -9.66
N ASN A 190 14.72 14.02 -9.10
CA ASN A 190 13.62 13.11 -9.49
C ASN A 190 12.55 13.80 -10.36
N LEU A 191 12.26 15.08 -10.13
CA LEU A 191 11.16 15.80 -10.77
C LEU A 191 11.60 16.90 -11.74
N GLY A 192 12.92 17.21 -11.76
CA GLY A 192 13.52 18.20 -12.64
C GLY A 192 13.92 19.52 -11.96
N GLU A 193 14.79 20.28 -12.59
CA GLU A 193 15.41 21.48 -12.02
C GLU A 193 14.43 22.64 -11.70
N GLY A 194 13.23 22.61 -12.27
CA GLY A 194 12.20 23.65 -12.06
C GLY A 194 11.37 23.48 -10.79
N VAL A 195 11.48 22.35 -10.11
CA VAL A 195 10.72 22.06 -8.89
C VAL A 195 11.45 22.63 -7.67
N GLN A 196 10.70 23.24 -6.75
CA GLN A 196 11.20 23.80 -5.50
C GLN A 196 10.44 23.18 -4.34
N LEU A 197 11.14 23.04 -3.21
CA LEU A 197 10.53 22.58 -1.96
C LEU A 197 9.46 23.58 -1.50
N ALA A 198 8.23 23.09 -1.28
CA ALA A 198 7.13 23.85 -0.72
C ALA A 198 6.84 23.41 0.73
N GLU A 199 6.19 24.26 1.51
CA GLU A 199 5.80 23.91 2.89
C GLU A 199 4.81 22.72 2.90
N GLU A 200 3.93 22.65 1.92
CA GLU A 200 2.94 21.60 1.75
C GLU A 200 3.59 20.21 1.54
N ASP A 201 4.81 20.16 0.98
CA ASP A 201 5.56 18.91 0.81
C ASP A 201 6.02 18.29 2.14
N LEU A 202 5.96 19.05 3.22
CA LEU A 202 6.41 18.66 4.56
C LEU A 202 5.25 18.48 5.55
N GLU A 203 4.01 18.61 5.10
CA GLU A 203 2.84 18.43 5.95
C GLU A 203 2.65 16.97 6.35
N GLU A 204 2.10 16.77 7.56
CA GLU A 204 1.69 15.46 8.04
C GLU A 204 0.64 14.86 7.09
N ALA A 205 0.87 13.63 6.67
CA ALA A 205 -0.11 12.88 5.91
C ALA A 205 -1.01 12.05 6.83
N ASP A 206 -2.32 12.09 6.59
CA ASP A 206 -3.26 11.22 7.29
C ASP A 206 -3.07 9.75 6.89
N ASN A 207 -3.42 8.84 7.80
CA ASN A 207 -3.18 7.41 7.61
C ASN A 207 -3.93 6.82 6.40
N ASN A 208 -5.11 7.34 6.06
CA ASN A 208 -5.87 6.89 4.89
C ASN A 208 -5.09 7.22 3.60
N THR A 209 -4.60 8.45 3.48
CA THR A 209 -3.80 8.90 2.34
C THR A 209 -2.51 8.08 2.20
N VAL A 210 -1.80 7.83 3.32
CA VAL A 210 -0.59 6.98 3.30
C VAL A 210 -0.91 5.57 2.84
N VAL A 211 -1.95 4.94 3.39
CA VAL A 211 -2.34 3.56 3.02
C VAL A 211 -2.70 3.45 1.54
N ARG A 212 -3.49 4.39 1.01
CA ARG A 212 -3.84 4.42 -0.42
C ARG A 212 -2.62 4.57 -1.32
N LYS A 213 -1.69 5.46 -0.97
CA LYS A 213 -0.44 5.66 -1.73
C LYS A 213 0.42 4.40 -1.73
N LEU A 214 0.50 3.71 -0.60
CA LEU A 214 1.26 2.47 -0.49
C LEU A 214 0.61 1.32 -1.24
N LEU A 215 -0.72 1.24 -1.22
CA LEU A 215 -1.48 0.25 -1.96
C LEU A 215 -1.27 0.43 -3.47
N ASP A 216 -1.29 1.67 -3.97
CA ASP A 216 -0.97 1.98 -5.37
C ASP A 216 0.48 1.58 -5.73
N THR A 217 1.45 1.92 -4.89
CA THR A 217 2.85 1.51 -5.08
C THR A 217 3.01 -0.01 -5.09
N LEU A 218 2.31 -0.71 -4.20
CA LEU A 218 2.32 -2.16 -4.12
C LEU A 218 1.68 -2.81 -5.36
N LYS A 219 0.53 -2.27 -5.83
CA LYS A 219 -0.12 -2.72 -7.07
C LYS A 219 0.84 -2.61 -8.25
N GLY A 220 1.49 -1.45 -8.43
CA GLY A 220 2.49 -1.25 -9.48
C GLY A 220 3.63 -2.26 -9.40
N ALA A 221 4.18 -2.49 -8.21
CA ALA A 221 5.22 -3.48 -7.98
C ALA A 221 4.77 -4.91 -8.37
N LEU A 222 3.55 -5.30 -7.99
CA LEU A 222 2.99 -6.60 -8.32
C LEU A 222 2.76 -6.78 -9.82
N MET A 223 2.34 -5.73 -10.52
CA MET A 223 2.20 -5.72 -11.99
C MET A 223 3.57 -5.90 -12.68
N ASP A 224 4.58 -5.15 -12.26
CA ASP A 224 5.94 -5.24 -12.81
C ASP A 224 6.57 -6.63 -12.56
N GLU A 225 6.26 -7.24 -11.43
CA GLU A 225 6.72 -8.56 -11.03
C GLU A 225 5.90 -9.71 -11.65
N LYS A 226 4.88 -9.39 -12.46
CA LYS A 226 3.97 -10.35 -13.09
C LYS A 226 3.18 -11.22 -12.09
N GLN A 227 2.92 -10.67 -10.89
CA GLN A 227 2.06 -11.27 -9.86
C GLN A 227 0.60 -10.81 -10.04
N MET A 228 0.01 -11.09 -11.21
CA MET A 228 -1.23 -10.48 -11.68
C MET A 228 -2.45 -10.78 -10.80
N GLU A 229 -2.55 -11.96 -10.18
CA GLU A 229 -3.65 -12.27 -9.25
C GLU A 229 -3.59 -11.39 -7.99
N LEU A 230 -2.39 -11.11 -7.47
CA LEU A 230 -2.23 -10.21 -6.33
C LEU A 230 -2.44 -8.74 -6.74
N ALA A 231 -1.96 -8.37 -7.94
CA ALA A 231 -2.20 -7.05 -8.52
C ALA A 231 -3.69 -6.77 -8.71
N LEU A 232 -4.47 -7.78 -9.18
CA LEU A 232 -5.91 -7.67 -9.31
C LEU A 232 -6.58 -7.40 -7.96
N ARG A 233 -6.22 -8.15 -6.91
CA ARG A 233 -6.76 -7.92 -5.57
C ARG A 233 -6.38 -6.55 -5.01
N ALA A 234 -5.16 -6.08 -5.30
CA ALA A 234 -4.76 -4.73 -4.91
C ALA A 234 -5.58 -3.65 -5.63
N SER A 235 -5.85 -3.83 -6.92
CA SER A 235 -6.71 -2.93 -7.70
C SER A 235 -8.16 -2.97 -7.22
N GLU A 236 -8.72 -4.15 -6.93
CA GLU A 236 -10.07 -4.28 -6.33
C GLU A 236 -10.14 -3.57 -4.98
N ALA A 237 -9.09 -3.67 -4.16
CA ALA A 237 -8.99 -2.96 -2.88
C ALA A 237 -8.93 -1.43 -3.07
N MET A 238 -8.23 -0.92 -4.10
CA MET A 238 -8.25 0.52 -4.44
C MET A 238 -9.64 0.98 -4.83
N LEU A 239 -10.37 0.18 -5.62
CA LEU A 239 -11.74 0.49 -6.06
C LEU A 239 -12.78 0.42 -4.94
N GLU A 240 -12.47 -0.18 -3.79
CA GLU A 240 -13.33 -0.05 -2.61
C GLU A 240 -13.31 1.39 -2.05
N PHE A 241 -12.19 2.12 -2.16
CA PHE A 241 -12.08 3.53 -1.75
C PHE A 241 -12.72 4.49 -2.74
N ASP A 242 -12.56 4.23 -4.03
CA ASP A 242 -13.15 5.03 -5.12
C ASP A 242 -13.60 4.12 -6.28
N PRO A 243 -14.86 3.65 -6.23
CA PRO A 243 -15.38 2.69 -7.21
C PRO A 243 -15.47 3.22 -8.65
N ALA A 244 -15.38 4.51 -8.85
CA ALA A 244 -15.54 5.17 -10.15
C ALA A 244 -14.23 5.78 -10.69
N ASP A 245 -13.10 5.59 -10.01
CA ASP A 245 -11.80 6.09 -10.45
C ASP A 245 -11.44 5.48 -11.82
N PRO A 246 -11.44 6.29 -12.92
CA PRO A 246 -11.19 5.76 -14.25
C PRO A 246 -9.76 5.25 -14.43
N TYR A 247 -8.80 5.81 -13.73
CA TYR A 247 -7.40 5.36 -13.79
C TYR A 247 -7.22 4.00 -13.13
N GLU A 248 -7.88 3.77 -11.99
CA GLU A 248 -7.84 2.48 -11.33
C GLU A 248 -8.59 1.40 -12.11
N ILE A 249 -9.73 1.74 -12.72
CA ILE A 249 -10.47 0.86 -13.62
C ILE A 249 -9.62 0.51 -14.85
N ARG A 250 -8.88 1.47 -15.43
CA ARG A 250 -7.92 1.22 -16.51
C ARG A 250 -6.86 0.21 -16.08
N ASP A 251 -6.25 0.42 -14.91
CA ASP A 251 -5.19 -0.47 -14.41
C ASP A 251 -5.71 -1.89 -14.19
N ARG A 252 -6.92 -2.03 -13.63
CA ARG A 252 -7.60 -3.31 -13.51
C ARG A 252 -7.85 -3.96 -14.88
N GLY A 253 -8.27 -3.19 -15.86
CA GLY A 253 -8.42 -3.63 -17.25
C GLY A 253 -7.11 -4.18 -17.83
N LEU A 254 -5.99 -3.49 -17.61
CA LEU A 254 -4.66 -3.96 -18.04
C LEU A 254 -4.24 -5.24 -17.32
N ILE A 255 -4.55 -5.37 -16.03
CA ILE A 255 -4.31 -6.62 -15.28
C ILE A 255 -5.14 -7.77 -15.85
N TYR A 256 -6.42 -7.53 -16.21
CA TYR A 256 -7.25 -8.55 -16.85
C TYR A 256 -6.72 -8.97 -18.23
N VAL A 257 -6.10 -8.07 -18.99
CA VAL A 257 -5.42 -8.44 -20.26
C VAL A 257 -4.31 -9.44 -20.00
N GLU A 258 -3.47 -9.19 -19.01
CA GLU A 258 -2.35 -10.09 -18.63
C GLU A 258 -2.87 -11.45 -18.09
N LEU A 259 -4.05 -11.46 -17.49
CA LEU A 259 -4.75 -12.67 -17.03
C LEU A 259 -5.56 -13.37 -18.12
N GLU A 260 -5.48 -12.92 -19.37
CA GLU A 260 -6.23 -13.45 -20.50
C GLU A 260 -7.76 -13.41 -20.32
N CYS A 261 -8.25 -12.46 -19.51
CA CYS A 261 -9.67 -12.22 -19.27
C CYS A 261 -10.22 -11.10 -20.21
N ASP A 262 -10.05 -11.28 -21.52
CA ASP A 262 -10.26 -10.26 -22.55
C ASP A 262 -11.63 -9.56 -22.47
N HIS A 263 -12.72 -10.31 -22.21
CA HIS A 263 -14.06 -9.72 -22.15
C HIS A 263 -14.22 -8.70 -21.01
N VAL A 264 -13.67 -8.99 -19.82
CA VAL A 264 -13.73 -8.08 -18.67
C VAL A 264 -12.78 -6.90 -18.88
N ALA A 265 -11.59 -7.18 -19.42
CA ALA A 265 -10.62 -6.18 -19.79
C ALA A 265 -11.19 -5.11 -20.72
N LEU A 266 -11.90 -5.52 -21.77
CA LEU A 266 -12.53 -4.59 -22.72
C LEU A 266 -13.53 -3.65 -22.06
N ASN A 267 -14.32 -4.13 -21.08
CA ASN A 267 -15.26 -3.27 -20.37
C ASN A 267 -14.56 -2.17 -19.59
N ASP A 268 -13.52 -2.52 -18.84
CA ASP A 268 -12.74 -1.59 -18.01
C ASP A 268 -11.96 -0.57 -18.88
N LEU A 269 -11.31 -1.07 -19.94
CA LEU A 269 -10.52 -0.20 -20.83
C LEU A 269 -11.40 0.76 -21.62
N ASN A 270 -12.59 0.32 -22.11
CA ASN A 270 -13.55 1.20 -22.76
C ASN A 270 -14.07 2.27 -21.79
N TYR A 271 -14.40 1.90 -20.53
CA TYR A 271 -14.80 2.87 -19.52
C TYR A 271 -13.77 3.98 -19.36
N PHE A 272 -12.48 3.64 -19.23
CA PHE A 272 -11.43 4.65 -19.14
C PHE A 272 -11.40 5.59 -20.35
N VAL A 273 -11.44 5.05 -21.57
CA VAL A 273 -11.41 5.86 -22.79
C VAL A 273 -12.63 6.79 -22.89
N GLU A 274 -13.79 6.34 -22.41
CA GLU A 274 -15.02 7.14 -22.39
C GLU A 274 -14.96 8.26 -21.33
N GLN A 275 -14.40 8.00 -20.16
CA GLN A 275 -14.31 8.96 -19.05
C GLN A 275 -13.16 9.97 -19.24
N CYS A 276 -12.05 9.54 -19.86
CA CYS A 276 -10.84 10.33 -20.02
C CYS A 276 -10.39 10.43 -21.49
N PRO A 277 -11.24 10.92 -22.42
CA PRO A 277 -10.94 10.91 -23.84
C PRO A 277 -9.73 11.79 -24.24
N GLU A 278 -9.44 12.84 -23.47
CA GLU A 278 -8.34 13.78 -23.71
C GLU A 278 -7.02 13.35 -23.00
N ASP A 279 -7.04 12.26 -22.22
CA ASP A 279 -5.84 11.77 -21.58
C ASP A 279 -4.87 11.20 -22.63
N PRO A 280 -3.56 11.56 -22.58
CA PRO A 280 -2.57 11.05 -23.51
C PRO A 280 -2.50 9.51 -23.55
N GLY A 281 -2.81 8.84 -22.43
CA GLY A 281 -2.87 7.38 -22.34
C GLY A 281 -4.02 6.75 -23.10
N SER A 282 -5.11 7.52 -23.37
CA SER A 282 -6.31 6.98 -24.03
C SER A 282 -6.03 6.45 -25.43
N GLU A 283 -5.13 7.06 -26.19
CA GLU A 283 -4.74 6.54 -27.50
C GLU A 283 -4.01 5.19 -27.42
N MET A 284 -3.16 5.00 -26.43
CA MET A 284 -2.49 3.71 -26.20
C MET A 284 -3.51 2.63 -25.80
N ILE A 285 -4.48 2.98 -24.95
CA ILE A 285 -5.55 2.06 -24.52
C ILE A 285 -6.44 1.67 -25.70
N LYS A 286 -6.79 2.60 -26.61
CA LYS A 286 -7.54 2.29 -27.86
C LYS A 286 -6.79 1.26 -28.72
N VAL A 287 -5.48 1.38 -28.85
CA VAL A 287 -4.65 0.39 -29.56
C VAL A 287 -4.71 -0.99 -28.89
N GLN A 288 -4.67 -1.02 -27.56
CA GLN A 288 -4.80 -2.26 -26.80
C GLN A 288 -6.17 -2.91 -26.99
N ILE A 289 -7.25 -2.15 -26.89
CA ILE A 289 -8.62 -2.60 -27.14
C ILE A 289 -8.71 -3.25 -28.53
N HIS A 290 -8.25 -2.56 -29.57
CA HIS A 290 -8.28 -3.08 -30.93
C HIS A 290 -7.50 -4.40 -31.10
N SER A 291 -6.36 -4.50 -30.43
CA SER A 291 -5.56 -5.75 -30.43
C SER A 291 -6.32 -6.92 -29.81
N ILE A 292 -7.03 -6.70 -28.71
CA ILE A 292 -7.84 -7.72 -28.03
C ILE A 292 -9.01 -8.16 -28.92
N GLU A 293 -9.72 -7.21 -29.53
CA GLU A 293 -10.84 -7.50 -30.44
C GLU A 293 -10.41 -8.33 -31.66
N GLN A 294 -9.24 -8.03 -32.25
CA GLN A 294 -8.71 -8.80 -33.36
C GLN A 294 -8.35 -10.25 -32.98
N LYS A 295 -7.80 -10.49 -31.77
CA LYS A 295 -7.54 -11.84 -31.27
C LYS A 295 -8.82 -12.66 -31.17
N SER A 296 -9.90 -12.06 -30.66
CA SER A 296 -11.19 -12.74 -30.47
C SER A 296 -11.83 -13.18 -31.81
N VAL A 297 -11.67 -12.37 -32.86
CA VAL A 297 -12.18 -12.70 -34.22
C VAL A 297 -11.40 -13.85 -34.87
N THR A 298 -10.13 -14.01 -34.55
CA THR A 298 -9.28 -15.07 -35.17
C THR A 298 -9.52 -16.46 -34.57
N LEU A 299 -10.17 -16.55 -33.39
CA LEU A 299 -10.45 -17.78 -32.66
C LEU A 299 -11.82 -18.43 -33.01
N HIS A 300 -12.61 -17.79 -33.88
CA HIS A 300 -13.88 -18.28 -34.44
C HIS A 300 -13.77 -18.56 -35.94
#